data_dd7ca9b5530ab314006d1173af8fe8bb
#
_entry.id   dd7ca9b5530ab314006d1173af8fe8bb
#
_cell.length_a   1.000
_cell.length_b   1.000
_cell.length_c   1.000
_cell.angle_alpha   90.00
_cell.angle_beta   90.00
_cell.angle_gamma   90.00
#
_symmetry.space_group_name_H-M   'P 1'
#
loop_
_entity.id
_entity.type
_entity.pdbx_description
1 polymer ?
#
loop_
_entity_poly.entity_id
_entity_poly.type
_entity_poly.pdbx_seq_one_letter_code
_entity_poly.pdbx_strand_id
1 'polypeptide(L)'
;ADHDEPEFSYLSWAGMLFAAGISITLFFFCVSEPLTHLVQPPQGEALNADAARQAMQVLFLHWGLHGWGVFAFVGMALAYFAYRHNLPLALRSALYPLIGKRINGPIGYAVDGFGIIATVFGLGADMGFGVLHLNSGLDYLFGIAHTQWIQVGLITLMMGAAILVAVAGVDKGVRVMSDINMLLACALLLFVLFAGPTQHLLNTLIQNIGDYLGALPSKSFDVYAYDKPSDWLGGWTVFYWAWWIAWSPFVGLFIARISRGRTIREFVFGVLLIPLGFTLAWMSIFGNSAIDQVLNHGMVALGQSAIDDPSMS
;
A
#
# COMPACT_ATOMS: atom_id res chain seq x y z
N ALA A 1 20.43 -13.87 -15.71
CA ALA A 1 21.01 -14.12 -17.04
C ALA A 1 20.12 -15.13 -17.77
N ASP A 2 20.44 -15.48 -19.03
CA ASP A 2 19.56 -16.30 -19.88
C ASP A 2 19.48 -17.77 -19.41
N HIS A 3 20.25 -18.15 -18.40
CA HIS A 3 20.30 -19.47 -17.78
C HIS A 3 19.97 -19.46 -16.28
N ASP A 4 19.55 -18.34 -15.72
CA ASP A 4 19.17 -18.28 -14.30
C ASP A 4 17.76 -18.87 -14.13
N GLU A 5 17.62 -19.80 -13.21
CA GLU A 5 16.33 -20.33 -12.78
C GLU A 5 15.77 -19.47 -11.64
N PRO A 6 14.43 -19.36 -11.54
CA PRO A 6 13.79 -18.67 -10.43
C PRO A 6 14.16 -19.29 -9.08
N GLU A 7 14.61 -18.47 -8.13
CA GLU A 7 14.99 -18.89 -6.78
C GLU A 7 13.79 -19.40 -5.97
N PHE A 8 12.60 -18.86 -6.23
CA PHE A 8 11.36 -19.23 -5.54
C PHE A 8 10.34 -19.80 -6.51
N SER A 9 9.50 -20.74 -6.02
CA SER A 9 8.35 -21.23 -6.77
C SER A 9 7.37 -20.06 -7.09
N TYR A 10 6.49 -20.24 -8.08
CA TYR A 10 5.54 -19.21 -8.47
C TYR A 10 4.64 -18.79 -7.30
N LEU A 11 4.14 -19.76 -6.53
CA LEU A 11 3.26 -19.52 -5.40
C LEU A 11 3.96 -18.77 -4.26
N SER A 12 5.20 -19.17 -3.91
CA SER A 12 5.98 -18.47 -2.88
C SER A 12 6.34 -17.06 -3.29
N TRP A 13 6.70 -16.86 -4.56
CA TRP A 13 6.97 -15.52 -5.11
C TRP A 13 5.71 -14.64 -5.09
N ALA A 14 4.57 -15.17 -5.53
CA ALA A 14 3.30 -14.47 -5.48
C ALA A 14 2.90 -14.10 -4.04
N GLY A 15 3.09 -15.01 -3.08
CA GLY A 15 2.85 -14.75 -1.66
C GLY A 15 3.74 -13.65 -1.08
N MET A 16 5.03 -13.61 -1.48
CA MET A 16 5.93 -12.54 -1.06
C MET A 16 5.60 -11.20 -1.72
N LEU A 17 5.18 -11.17 -3.00
CA LEU A 17 4.68 -9.96 -3.66
C LEU A 17 3.40 -9.46 -3.00
N PHE A 18 2.49 -10.37 -2.67
CA PHE A 18 1.28 -10.08 -1.92
C PHE A 18 1.61 -9.46 -0.55
N ALA A 19 2.53 -10.06 0.21
CA ALA A 19 2.92 -9.54 1.51
C ALA A 19 3.59 -8.16 1.43
N ALA A 20 4.27 -7.84 0.33
CA ALA A 20 4.80 -6.50 0.10
C ALA A 20 3.70 -5.43 -0.08
N GLY A 21 2.50 -5.86 -0.47
CA GLY A 21 1.34 -4.98 -0.67
C GLY A 21 0.45 -4.82 0.54
N ILE A 22 0.55 -5.72 1.52
CA ILE A 22 -0.25 -5.66 2.74
C ILE A 22 0.56 -4.96 3.83
N SER A 23 0.33 -3.67 3.96
CA SER A 23 0.81 -2.90 5.10
C SER A 23 -0.32 -2.68 6.10
N ILE A 24 0.04 -2.30 7.32
CA ILE A 24 -0.92 -1.93 8.35
C ILE A 24 -1.78 -0.72 7.92
N THR A 25 -1.23 0.13 7.07
CA THR A 25 -1.92 1.27 6.48
C THR A 25 -3.01 0.88 5.48
N LEU A 26 -2.89 -0.29 4.82
CA LEU A 26 -3.99 -0.85 4.03
C LEU A 26 -5.24 -1.07 4.90
N PHE A 27 -5.05 -1.60 6.11
CA PHE A 27 -6.14 -1.79 7.08
C PHE A 27 -6.73 -0.46 7.55
N PHE A 28 -5.87 0.53 7.79
CA PHE A 28 -6.29 1.86 8.24
C PHE A 28 -7.10 2.58 7.15
N PHE A 29 -6.57 2.69 5.95
CA PHE A 29 -7.16 3.50 4.89
C PHE A 29 -8.30 2.80 4.12
N CYS A 30 -8.49 1.47 4.23
CA CYS A 30 -9.58 0.81 3.51
C CYS A 30 -10.98 1.24 3.98
N VAL A 31 -11.10 1.79 5.18
CA VAL A 31 -12.34 2.32 5.76
C VAL A 31 -12.28 3.84 5.86
N SER A 32 -11.23 4.40 6.48
CA SER A 32 -11.14 5.83 6.76
C SER A 32 -11.13 6.70 5.50
N GLU A 33 -10.37 6.31 4.47
CA GLU A 33 -10.26 7.12 3.25
C GLU A 33 -11.58 7.20 2.46
N PRO A 34 -12.26 6.08 2.10
CA PRO A 34 -13.51 6.18 1.37
C PRO A 34 -14.61 6.87 2.16
N LEU A 35 -14.64 6.75 3.48
CA LEU A 35 -15.58 7.48 4.32
C LEU A 35 -15.28 8.99 4.34
N THR A 36 -14.01 9.37 4.43
CA THR A 36 -13.62 10.79 4.35
C THR A 36 -14.04 11.39 3.02
N HIS A 37 -13.80 10.69 1.90
CA HIS A 37 -14.20 11.19 0.58
C HIS A 37 -15.72 11.13 0.34
N LEU A 38 -16.45 10.27 1.04
CA LEU A 38 -17.92 10.27 1.03
C LEU A 38 -18.49 11.50 1.72
N VAL A 39 -17.91 11.91 2.86
CA VAL A 39 -18.38 13.03 3.70
C VAL A 39 -17.80 14.36 3.23
N GLN A 40 -16.57 14.34 2.71
CA GLN A 40 -15.88 15.51 2.15
C GLN A 40 -15.30 15.21 0.75
N PRO A 41 -16.15 15.04 -0.26
CA PRO A 41 -15.67 14.75 -1.61
C PRO A 41 -14.87 15.94 -2.18
N PRO A 42 -13.85 15.71 -3.01
CA PRO A 42 -13.14 16.80 -3.67
C PRO A 42 -14.01 17.60 -4.63
N GLN A 43 -15.09 17.02 -5.13
CA GLN A 43 -16.03 17.63 -6.06
C GLN A 43 -17.45 17.14 -5.79
N GLY A 44 -18.45 18.02 -5.95
CA GLY A 44 -19.87 17.68 -5.84
C GLY A 44 -20.40 17.68 -4.40
N GLU A 45 -21.57 17.07 -4.22
CA GLU A 45 -22.28 17.01 -2.94
C GLU A 45 -21.90 15.73 -2.19
N ALA A 46 -21.82 15.82 -0.87
CA ALA A 46 -21.50 14.70 0.03
C ALA A 46 -22.67 13.74 0.25
N LEU A 47 -22.37 12.55 0.78
CA LEU A 47 -23.33 11.58 1.33
C LEU A 47 -24.39 11.10 0.30
N ASN A 48 -23.97 10.93 -0.95
CA ASN A 48 -24.83 10.40 -2.01
C ASN A 48 -24.09 9.33 -2.85
N ALA A 49 -24.77 8.73 -3.80
CA ALA A 49 -24.22 7.67 -4.66
C ALA A 49 -23.03 8.14 -5.54
N ASP A 50 -23.07 9.39 -5.99
CA ASP A 50 -21.99 9.96 -6.81
C ASP A 50 -20.74 10.20 -5.97
N ALA A 51 -20.90 10.70 -4.74
CA ALA A 51 -19.80 10.84 -3.78
C ALA A 51 -19.21 9.47 -3.42
N ALA A 52 -20.02 8.44 -3.23
CA ALA A 52 -19.55 7.07 -2.98
C ALA A 52 -18.71 6.51 -4.15
N ARG A 53 -19.17 6.69 -5.38
CA ARG A 53 -18.43 6.28 -6.59
C ARG A 53 -17.12 7.05 -6.73
N GLN A 54 -17.16 8.38 -6.50
CA GLN A 54 -15.98 9.23 -6.55
C GLN A 54 -14.96 8.82 -5.46
N ALA A 55 -15.43 8.56 -4.23
CA ALA A 55 -14.60 8.10 -3.13
C ALA A 55 -13.84 6.81 -3.49
N MET A 56 -14.52 5.83 -4.08
CA MET A 56 -13.90 4.57 -4.51
C MET A 56 -12.97 4.73 -5.71
N GLN A 57 -13.26 5.64 -6.66
CA GLN A 57 -12.36 5.95 -7.77
C GLN A 57 -11.05 6.58 -7.27
N VAL A 58 -11.14 7.49 -6.31
CA VAL A 58 -9.97 8.16 -5.70
C VAL A 58 -9.18 7.17 -4.86
N LEU A 59 -9.83 6.36 -4.04
CA LEU A 59 -9.19 5.29 -3.28
C LEU A 59 -8.39 4.35 -4.20
N PHE A 60 -8.98 3.92 -5.31
CA PHE A 60 -8.31 3.06 -6.28
C PHE A 60 -7.19 3.79 -7.05
N LEU A 61 -7.30 5.10 -7.26
CA LEU A 61 -6.21 5.91 -7.82
C LEU A 61 -4.99 5.89 -6.88
N HIS A 62 -5.21 6.10 -5.58
CA HIS A 62 -4.16 6.19 -4.57
C HIS A 62 -3.47 4.84 -4.31
N TRP A 63 -4.22 3.74 -4.31
CA TRP A 63 -3.74 2.40 -3.97
C TRP A 63 -3.52 1.47 -5.18
N GLY A 64 -3.81 1.96 -6.37
CA GLY A 64 -3.85 1.18 -7.60
C GLY A 64 -2.56 1.22 -8.42
N LEU A 65 -2.76 1.29 -9.74
CA LEU A 65 -1.68 1.15 -10.73
C LEU A 65 -0.53 2.14 -10.57
N HIS A 66 -0.80 3.37 -10.10
CA HIS A 66 0.24 4.39 -9.96
C HIS A 66 1.28 4.00 -8.91
N GLY A 67 0.85 3.63 -7.71
CA GLY A 67 1.75 3.20 -6.65
C GLY A 67 2.54 1.94 -7.02
N TRP A 68 1.85 0.91 -7.50
CA TRP A 68 2.50 -0.33 -7.95
C TRP A 68 3.41 -0.11 -9.15
N GLY A 69 3.09 0.85 -10.03
CA GLY A 69 3.94 1.29 -11.13
C GLY A 69 5.27 1.86 -10.66
N VAL A 70 5.28 2.68 -9.61
CA VAL A 70 6.52 3.20 -8.99
C VAL A 70 7.38 2.06 -8.47
N PHE A 71 6.80 1.11 -7.73
CA PHE A 71 7.54 -0.05 -7.21
C PHE A 71 8.06 -0.96 -8.32
N ALA A 72 7.24 -1.23 -9.34
CA ALA A 72 7.66 -2.02 -10.50
C ALA A 72 8.81 -1.37 -11.25
N PHE A 73 8.76 -0.05 -11.46
CA PHE A 73 9.81 0.68 -12.16
C PHE A 73 11.14 0.63 -11.39
N VAL A 74 11.13 0.97 -10.10
CA VAL A 74 12.34 0.96 -9.27
C VAL A 74 12.88 -0.46 -9.13
N GLY A 75 12.03 -1.44 -8.79
CA GLY A 75 12.45 -2.83 -8.64
C GLY A 75 13.00 -3.43 -9.93
N MET A 76 12.38 -3.13 -11.08
CA MET A 76 12.87 -3.58 -12.39
C MET A 76 14.24 -2.98 -12.71
N ALA A 77 14.44 -1.68 -12.47
CA ALA A 77 15.74 -1.04 -12.69
C ALA A 77 16.82 -1.68 -11.81
N LEU A 78 16.55 -1.88 -10.54
CA LEU A 78 17.47 -2.53 -9.61
C LEU A 78 17.81 -3.96 -10.02
N ALA A 79 16.81 -4.78 -10.34
CA ALA A 79 16.99 -6.15 -10.81
C ALA A 79 17.80 -6.21 -12.11
N TYR A 80 17.48 -5.34 -13.07
CA TYR A 80 18.18 -5.29 -14.36
C TYR A 80 19.66 -4.99 -14.18
N PHE A 81 20.01 -3.92 -13.46
CA PHE A 81 21.41 -3.55 -13.27
C PHE A 81 22.17 -4.54 -12.38
N ALA A 82 21.52 -5.09 -11.36
CA ALA A 82 22.14 -6.10 -10.50
C ALA A 82 22.40 -7.42 -11.25
N TYR A 83 21.38 -7.98 -11.90
CA TYR A 83 21.45 -9.34 -12.44
C TYR A 83 21.93 -9.45 -13.88
N ARG A 84 21.76 -8.37 -14.69
CA ARG A 84 22.26 -8.37 -16.09
C ARG A 84 23.62 -7.69 -16.23
N HIS A 85 23.95 -6.72 -15.39
CA HIS A 85 25.20 -5.97 -15.45
C HIS A 85 26.16 -6.28 -14.29
N ASN A 86 25.80 -7.22 -13.40
CA ASN A 86 26.60 -7.61 -12.22
C ASN A 86 26.99 -6.40 -11.34
N LEU A 87 26.12 -5.41 -11.23
CA LEU A 87 26.29 -4.28 -10.35
C LEU A 87 25.70 -4.60 -8.95
N PRO A 88 26.07 -3.86 -7.90
CA PRO A 88 25.45 -4.03 -6.59
C PRO A 88 23.92 -3.88 -6.66
N LEU A 89 23.19 -4.67 -5.87
CA LEU A 89 21.73 -4.49 -5.69
C LEU A 89 21.53 -3.27 -4.77
N ALA A 90 21.64 -2.08 -5.33
CA ALA A 90 21.58 -0.79 -4.63
C ALA A 90 21.06 0.30 -5.57
N LEU A 91 20.43 1.35 -5.03
CA LEU A 91 19.84 2.43 -5.83
C LEU A 91 20.83 3.09 -6.78
N ARG A 92 22.07 3.28 -6.31
CA ARG A 92 23.15 3.86 -7.12
C ARG A 92 23.39 3.11 -8.43
N SER A 93 23.10 1.81 -8.48
CA SER A 93 23.33 1.01 -9.69
C SER A 93 22.40 1.40 -10.84
N ALA A 94 21.20 1.91 -10.54
CA ALA A 94 20.28 2.44 -11.55
C ALA A 94 20.84 3.71 -12.26
N LEU A 95 21.78 4.42 -11.64
CA LEU A 95 22.44 5.60 -12.23
C LEU A 95 23.63 5.23 -13.14
N TYR A 96 23.99 3.95 -13.22
CA TYR A 96 25.17 3.54 -14.00
C TYR A 96 25.18 4.06 -15.45
N PRO A 97 24.06 4.05 -16.20
CA PRO A 97 24.03 4.59 -17.56
C PRO A 97 24.37 6.09 -17.65
N LEU A 98 24.10 6.85 -16.59
CA LEU A 98 24.29 8.30 -16.55
C LEU A 98 25.69 8.69 -16.07
N ILE A 99 26.22 8.03 -15.05
CA ILE A 99 27.44 8.43 -14.38
C ILE A 99 28.56 7.36 -14.40
N GLY A 100 28.30 6.20 -15.01
CA GLY A 100 29.27 5.11 -15.16
C GLY A 100 29.85 4.65 -13.82
N LYS A 101 31.16 4.42 -13.76
CA LYS A 101 31.87 3.96 -12.56
C LYS A 101 31.78 4.93 -11.36
N ARG A 102 31.34 6.18 -11.57
CA ARG A 102 31.14 7.17 -10.47
C ARG A 102 30.04 6.76 -9.49
N ILE A 103 29.24 5.72 -9.81
CA ILE A 103 28.33 5.10 -8.83
C ILE A 103 29.05 4.59 -7.57
N ASN A 104 30.35 4.27 -7.67
CA ASN A 104 31.18 3.85 -6.54
C ASN A 104 31.89 5.02 -5.84
N GLY A 105 31.43 6.24 -6.05
CA GLY A 105 31.95 7.47 -5.45
C GLY A 105 30.89 8.21 -4.62
N PRO A 106 31.21 9.45 -4.19
CA PRO A 106 30.33 10.24 -3.32
C PRO A 106 28.91 10.41 -3.83
N ILE A 107 28.72 10.54 -5.16
CA ILE A 107 27.38 10.70 -5.77
C ILE A 107 26.55 9.43 -5.54
N GLY A 108 27.11 8.25 -5.82
CA GLY A 108 26.42 6.98 -5.63
C GLY A 108 26.09 6.72 -4.15
N TYR A 109 27.04 7.00 -3.26
CA TYR A 109 26.81 6.87 -1.81
C TYR A 109 25.77 7.85 -1.29
N ALA A 110 25.70 9.07 -1.82
CA ALA A 110 24.65 10.03 -1.49
C ALA A 110 23.27 9.50 -1.92
N VAL A 111 23.14 8.92 -3.12
CA VAL A 111 21.89 8.33 -3.58
C VAL A 111 21.42 7.17 -2.69
N ASP A 112 22.33 6.27 -2.32
CA ASP A 112 21.98 5.20 -1.37
C ASP A 112 21.61 5.76 0.01
N GLY A 113 22.31 6.79 0.47
CA GLY A 113 22.02 7.49 1.73
C GLY A 113 20.62 8.13 1.73
N PHE A 114 20.24 8.82 0.65
CA PHE A 114 18.89 9.37 0.49
C PHE A 114 17.83 8.26 0.47
N GLY A 115 18.10 7.13 -0.21
CA GLY A 115 17.19 5.99 -0.19
C GLY A 115 16.98 5.41 1.21
N ILE A 116 18.04 5.32 2.02
CA ILE A 116 17.94 4.88 3.42
C ILE A 116 17.13 5.87 4.25
N ILE A 117 17.39 7.18 4.12
CA ILE A 117 16.65 8.23 4.82
C ILE A 117 15.16 8.16 4.44
N ALA A 118 14.83 8.08 3.15
CA ALA A 118 13.45 7.96 2.68
C ALA A 118 12.76 6.72 3.28
N THR A 119 13.44 5.57 3.29
CA THR A 119 12.92 4.33 3.90
C THR A 119 12.65 4.48 5.40
N VAL A 120 13.56 5.13 6.15
CA VAL A 120 13.38 5.35 7.59
C VAL A 120 12.18 6.23 7.88
N PHE A 121 11.99 7.32 7.12
CA PHE A 121 10.82 8.19 7.27
C PHE A 121 9.53 7.49 6.84
N GLY A 122 9.53 6.74 5.73
CA GLY A 122 8.39 5.95 5.29
C GLY A 122 7.98 4.91 6.34
N LEU A 123 8.94 4.15 6.88
CA LEU A 123 8.69 3.17 7.94
C LEU A 123 8.17 3.84 9.22
N GLY A 124 8.73 5.00 9.60
CA GLY A 124 8.26 5.75 10.76
C GLY A 124 6.80 6.19 10.63
N ALA A 125 6.40 6.68 9.46
CA ALA A 125 5.01 7.05 9.18
C ALA A 125 4.07 5.84 9.24
N ASP A 126 4.44 4.73 8.59
CA ASP A 126 3.66 3.49 8.57
C ASP A 126 3.46 2.90 9.97
N MET A 127 4.54 2.85 10.76
CA MET A 127 4.48 2.43 12.17
C MET A 127 3.61 3.36 13.02
N GLY A 128 3.65 4.67 12.76
CA GLY A 128 2.82 5.65 13.45
C GLY A 128 1.33 5.38 13.23
N PHE A 129 0.89 5.28 11.98
CA PHE A 129 -0.49 4.91 11.64
C PHE A 129 -0.89 3.58 12.24
N GLY A 130 -0.02 2.56 12.12
CA GLY A 130 -0.30 1.24 12.63
C GLY A 130 -0.48 1.18 14.13
N VAL A 131 0.34 1.91 14.87
CA VAL A 131 0.23 1.95 16.34
C VAL A 131 -1.01 2.70 16.80
N LEU A 132 -1.35 3.81 16.13
CA LEU A 132 -2.58 4.54 16.41
C LEU A 132 -3.80 3.63 16.21
N HIS A 133 -3.89 2.98 15.07
CA HIS A 133 -4.99 2.06 14.77
C HIS A 133 -5.07 0.87 15.74
N LEU A 134 -3.92 0.24 16.03
CA LEU A 134 -3.86 -0.85 17.00
C LEU A 134 -4.27 -0.40 18.40
N ASN A 135 -3.82 0.76 18.86
CA ASN A 135 -4.19 1.30 20.16
C ASN A 135 -5.70 1.63 20.21
N SER A 136 -6.28 2.17 19.14
CA SER A 136 -7.72 2.42 19.05
C SER A 136 -8.53 1.12 19.17
N GLY A 137 -8.11 0.07 18.46
CA GLY A 137 -8.72 -1.25 18.59
C GLY A 137 -8.60 -1.85 20.01
N LEU A 138 -7.46 -1.66 20.66
CA LEU A 138 -7.24 -2.12 22.03
C LEU A 138 -8.07 -1.32 23.06
N ASP A 139 -8.26 -0.03 22.84
CA ASP A 139 -9.14 0.79 23.67
C ASP A 139 -10.60 0.35 23.51
N TYR A 140 -11.05 0.20 22.29
CA TYR A 140 -12.43 -0.26 22.00
C TYR A 140 -12.76 -1.63 22.61
N LEU A 141 -11.83 -2.60 22.51
CA LEU A 141 -12.06 -3.97 22.97
C LEU A 141 -11.79 -4.19 24.46
N PHE A 142 -10.80 -3.49 25.01
CA PHE A 142 -10.25 -3.78 26.33
C PHE A 142 -10.16 -2.56 27.25
N GLY A 143 -10.52 -1.35 26.78
CA GLY A 143 -10.41 -0.10 27.54
C GLY A 143 -8.96 0.33 27.80
N ILE A 144 -8.03 -0.05 26.92
CA ILE A 144 -6.62 0.33 27.05
C ILE A 144 -6.44 1.75 26.52
N ALA A 145 -6.25 2.70 27.43
CA ALA A 145 -6.21 4.12 27.13
C ALA A 145 -5.16 4.51 26.06
N HIS A 146 -5.47 5.55 25.28
CA HIS A 146 -4.55 6.17 24.32
C HIS A 146 -3.48 6.98 25.06
N THR A 147 -2.36 6.34 25.43
CA THR A 147 -1.24 7.02 26.07
C THR A 147 0.04 6.82 25.28
N GLN A 148 0.92 7.82 25.33
CA GLN A 148 2.23 7.75 24.68
C GLN A 148 3.04 6.51 25.12
N TRP A 149 2.95 6.10 26.37
CA TRP A 149 3.69 4.95 26.89
C TRP A 149 3.17 3.62 26.32
N ILE A 150 1.87 3.48 26.13
CA ILE A 150 1.27 2.31 25.46
C ILE A 150 1.70 2.26 24.00
N GLN A 151 1.67 3.41 23.31
CA GLN A 151 2.11 3.50 21.92
C GLN A 151 3.61 3.15 21.77
N VAL A 152 4.48 3.64 22.66
CA VAL A 152 5.90 3.26 22.69
C VAL A 152 6.07 1.76 22.95
N GLY A 153 5.29 1.18 23.86
CA GLY A 153 5.28 -0.27 24.11
C GLY A 153 4.88 -1.08 22.87
N LEU A 154 3.83 -0.65 22.17
CA LEU A 154 3.36 -1.28 20.92
C LEU A 154 4.40 -1.19 19.79
N ILE A 155 5.02 -0.01 19.58
CA ILE A 155 6.11 0.16 18.62
C ILE A 155 7.27 -0.78 18.97
N THR A 156 7.66 -0.84 20.24
CA THR A 156 8.76 -1.70 20.69
C THR A 156 8.46 -3.18 20.41
N LEU A 157 7.24 -3.63 20.67
CA LEU A 157 6.79 -4.99 20.40
C LEU A 157 6.81 -5.30 18.88
N MET A 158 6.24 -4.41 18.07
CA MET A 158 6.20 -4.57 16.61
C MET A 158 7.60 -4.59 16.00
N MET A 159 8.47 -3.66 16.42
CA MET A 159 9.87 -3.61 15.97
C MET A 159 10.66 -4.83 16.43
N GLY A 160 10.43 -5.31 17.65
CA GLY A 160 11.04 -6.55 18.16
C GLY A 160 10.65 -7.75 17.29
N ALA A 161 9.38 -7.90 16.95
CA ALA A 161 8.91 -8.95 16.05
C ALA A 161 9.54 -8.83 14.65
N ALA A 162 9.60 -7.61 14.09
CA ALA A 162 10.22 -7.36 12.79
C ALA A 162 11.72 -7.72 12.78
N ILE A 163 12.45 -7.39 13.84
CA ILE A 163 13.87 -7.74 14.00
C ILE A 163 14.04 -9.27 14.04
N LEU A 164 13.22 -9.99 14.80
CA LEU A 164 13.27 -11.45 14.86
C LEU A 164 13.04 -12.09 13.49
N VAL A 165 12.06 -11.61 12.74
CA VAL A 165 11.79 -12.06 11.37
C VAL A 165 12.97 -11.76 10.45
N ALA A 166 13.55 -10.57 10.53
CA ALA A 166 14.67 -10.15 9.71
C ALA A 166 15.94 -10.99 10.00
N VAL A 167 16.23 -11.26 11.28
CA VAL A 167 17.36 -12.09 11.69
C VAL A 167 17.20 -13.56 11.25
N ALA A 168 15.96 -14.07 11.20
CA ALA A 168 15.68 -15.42 10.69
C ALA A 168 15.89 -15.54 9.17
N GLY A 169 16.01 -14.42 8.46
CA GLY A 169 16.28 -14.34 7.02
C GLY A 169 15.06 -14.52 6.12
N VAL A 170 15.27 -14.32 4.81
CA VAL A 170 14.18 -14.32 3.82
C VAL A 170 13.49 -15.68 3.73
N ASP A 171 14.24 -16.77 3.70
CA ASP A 171 13.68 -18.11 3.47
C ASP A 171 12.85 -18.65 4.63
N LYS A 172 13.20 -18.30 5.87
CA LYS A 172 12.55 -18.82 7.08
C LYS A 172 11.68 -17.76 7.77
N GLY A 173 12.20 -16.54 7.96
CA GLY A 173 11.51 -15.49 8.66
C GLY A 173 10.46 -14.82 7.77
N VAL A 174 10.91 -14.15 6.72
CA VAL A 174 10.04 -13.35 5.86
C VAL A 174 9.00 -14.21 5.14
N ARG A 175 9.41 -15.35 4.55
CA ARG A 175 8.49 -16.24 3.83
C ARG A 175 7.38 -16.78 4.73
N VAL A 176 7.72 -17.34 5.89
CA VAL A 176 6.73 -17.94 6.80
C VAL A 176 5.76 -16.86 7.30
N MET A 177 6.28 -15.68 7.65
CA MET A 177 5.43 -14.58 8.09
C MET A 177 4.53 -14.07 6.96
N SER A 178 5.03 -14.02 5.72
CA SER A 178 4.24 -13.67 4.54
C SER A 178 3.10 -14.66 4.29
N ASP A 179 3.36 -15.96 4.42
CA ASP A 179 2.35 -17.00 4.22
C ASP A 179 1.25 -16.92 5.29
N ILE A 180 1.62 -16.67 6.57
CA ILE A 180 0.65 -16.45 7.66
C ILE A 180 -0.17 -15.18 7.41
N ASN A 181 0.48 -14.08 7.06
CA ASN A 181 -0.18 -12.81 6.78
C ASN A 181 -1.18 -12.94 5.63
N MET A 182 -0.79 -13.61 4.54
CA MET A 182 -1.66 -13.89 3.41
C MET A 182 -2.90 -14.71 3.83
N LEU A 183 -2.70 -15.76 4.63
CA LEU A 183 -3.81 -16.60 5.11
C LEU A 183 -4.78 -15.79 5.97
N LEU A 184 -4.26 -15.02 6.94
CA LEU A 184 -5.09 -14.20 7.83
C LEU A 184 -5.83 -13.10 7.07
N ALA A 185 -5.17 -12.42 6.13
CA ALA A 185 -5.79 -11.40 5.31
C ALA A 185 -6.89 -11.96 4.41
N CYS A 186 -6.65 -13.10 3.75
CA CYS A 186 -7.68 -13.77 2.97
C CYS A 186 -8.87 -14.24 3.85
N ALA A 187 -8.59 -14.79 5.03
CA ALA A 187 -9.64 -15.22 5.95
C ALA A 187 -10.50 -14.05 6.40
N LEU A 188 -9.89 -12.92 6.76
CA LEU A 188 -10.61 -11.70 7.15
C LEU A 188 -11.42 -11.11 5.99
N LEU A 189 -10.85 -11.05 4.79
CA LEU A 189 -11.54 -10.58 3.58
C LEU A 189 -12.79 -11.41 3.30
N LEU A 190 -12.67 -12.75 3.35
CA LEU A 190 -13.79 -13.66 3.14
C LEU A 190 -14.82 -13.55 4.26
N PHE A 191 -14.36 -13.38 5.50
CA PHE A 191 -15.29 -13.17 6.62
C PHE A 191 -16.14 -11.92 6.40
N VAL A 192 -15.55 -10.78 6.08
CA VAL A 192 -16.31 -9.54 5.83
C VAL A 192 -17.23 -9.69 4.61
N LEU A 193 -16.74 -10.32 3.54
CA LEU A 193 -17.54 -10.57 2.35
C LEU A 193 -18.80 -11.41 2.63
N PHE A 194 -18.68 -12.46 3.44
CA PHE A 194 -19.81 -13.37 3.71
C PHE A 194 -20.65 -12.96 4.91
N ALA A 195 -20.10 -12.21 5.87
CA ALA A 195 -20.85 -11.66 7.00
C ALA A 195 -21.66 -10.40 6.60
N GLY A 196 -21.21 -9.68 5.57
CA GLY A 196 -21.86 -8.48 5.04
C GLY A 196 -22.86 -8.77 3.92
N PRO A 197 -23.35 -7.74 3.23
CA PRO A 197 -24.25 -7.86 2.07
C PRO A 197 -23.48 -8.36 0.83
N THR A 198 -23.13 -9.65 0.80
CA THR A 198 -22.26 -10.30 -0.18
C THR A 198 -22.54 -9.89 -1.63
N GLN A 199 -23.83 -9.93 -2.03
CA GLN A 199 -24.21 -9.57 -3.40
C GLN A 199 -23.89 -8.11 -3.72
N HIS A 200 -24.16 -7.20 -2.79
CA HIS A 200 -23.83 -5.79 -2.94
C HIS A 200 -22.31 -5.59 -3.05
N LEU A 201 -21.53 -6.21 -2.17
CA LEU A 201 -20.08 -6.10 -2.15
C LEU A 201 -19.42 -6.65 -3.44
N LEU A 202 -19.93 -7.74 -3.99
CA LEU A 202 -19.46 -8.26 -5.27
C LEU A 202 -19.84 -7.37 -6.46
N ASN A 203 -21.07 -6.83 -6.46
CA ASN A 203 -21.51 -5.90 -7.49
C ASN A 203 -20.68 -4.61 -7.47
N THR A 204 -20.44 -4.05 -6.29
CA THR A 204 -19.62 -2.84 -6.12
C THR A 204 -18.16 -3.07 -6.47
N LEU A 205 -17.60 -4.24 -6.20
CA LEU A 205 -16.24 -4.59 -6.64
C LEU A 205 -16.10 -4.52 -8.17
N ILE A 206 -17.04 -5.13 -8.89
CA ILE A 206 -17.03 -5.10 -10.37
C ILE A 206 -17.23 -3.67 -10.87
N GLN A 207 -18.18 -2.94 -10.29
CA GLN A 207 -18.46 -1.54 -10.64
C GLN A 207 -17.24 -0.64 -10.38
N ASN A 208 -16.62 -0.75 -9.22
CA ASN A 208 -15.47 0.07 -8.83
C ASN A 208 -14.26 -0.17 -9.72
N ILE A 209 -14.00 -1.42 -10.14
CA ILE A 209 -12.95 -1.72 -11.12
C ILE A 209 -13.25 -1.04 -12.46
N GLY A 210 -14.49 -1.13 -12.93
CA GLY A 210 -14.91 -0.49 -14.17
C GLY A 210 -14.81 1.04 -14.11
N ASP A 211 -15.31 1.63 -13.03
CA ASP A 211 -15.26 3.07 -12.78
C ASP A 211 -13.82 3.58 -12.67
N TYR A 212 -12.94 2.84 -11.99
CA TYR A 212 -11.52 3.16 -11.87
C TYR A 212 -10.82 3.13 -13.23
N LEU A 213 -10.96 2.04 -13.99
CA LEU A 213 -10.32 1.92 -15.30
C LEU A 213 -10.85 2.96 -16.29
N GLY A 214 -12.14 3.28 -16.25
CA GLY A 214 -12.75 4.31 -17.08
C GLY A 214 -12.28 5.72 -16.71
N ALA A 215 -12.10 6.01 -15.41
CA ALA A 215 -11.65 7.30 -14.92
C ALA A 215 -10.12 7.46 -14.88
N LEU A 216 -9.35 6.38 -15.06
CA LEU A 216 -7.90 6.37 -14.87
C LEU A 216 -7.17 7.48 -15.67
N PRO A 217 -7.41 7.68 -16.98
CA PRO A 217 -6.73 8.75 -17.71
C PRO A 217 -7.08 10.14 -17.19
N SER A 218 -8.36 10.43 -16.95
CA SER A 218 -8.82 11.75 -16.48
C SER A 218 -8.29 12.04 -15.07
N LYS A 219 -8.42 11.10 -14.14
CA LYS A 219 -7.96 11.27 -12.75
C LYS A 219 -6.44 11.31 -12.62
N SER A 220 -5.69 10.67 -13.52
CA SER A 220 -4.21 10.74 -13.51
C SER A 220 -3.67 12.14 -13.80
N PHE A 221 -4.42 12.95 -14.52
CA PHE A 221 -4.03 14.31 -14.90
C PHE A 221 -4.87 15.42 -14.22
N ASP A 222 -5.80 15.01 -13.34
CA ASP A 222 -6.64 15.97 -12.62
C ASP A 222 -5.85 16.58 -11.46
N VAL A 223 -5.48 17.83 -11.64
CA VAL A 223 -4.82 18.65 -10.62
C VAL A 223 -5.79 19.68 -10.00
N TYR A 224 -7.09 19.52 -10.27
CA TYR A 224 -8.15 20.40 -9.76
C TYR A 224 -7.87 21.89 -10.01
N ALA A 225 -7.31 22.22 -11.17
CA ALA A 225 -6.87 23.59 -11.51
C ALA A 225 -8.01 24.60 -11.49
N TYR A 226 -9.22 24.16 -11.79
CA TYR A 226 -10.42 24.99 -11.86
C TYR A 226 -11.24 24.96 -10.57
N ASP A 227 -11.38 23.79 -9.95
CA ASP A 227 -12.23 23.57 -8.77
C ASP A 227 -11.55 23.96 -7.45
N LYS A 228 -10.23 23.84 -7.39
CA LYS A 228 -9.36 24.21 -6.26
C LYS A 228 -9.93 23.76 -4.90
N PRO A 229 -10.21 22.47 -4.70
CA PRO A 229 -10.68 21.99 -3.41
C PRO A 229 -9.58 22.22 -2.38
N SER A 230 -9.72 23.23 -1.53
CA SER A 230 -8.81 23.60 -0.43
C SER A 230 -7.46 22.84 -0.41
N ASP A 231 -7.07 22.27 0.71
CA ASP A 231 -5.80 21.49 0.84
C ASP A 231 -5.94 20.01 0.48
N TRP A 232 -7.09 19.59 -0.11
CA TRP A 232 -7.38 18.17 -0.39
C TRP A 232 -6.32 17.51 -1.26
N LEU A 233 -5.93 18.15 -2.38
CA LEU A 233 -4.93 17.57 -3.29
C LEU A 233 -3.58 17.33 -2.59
N GLY A 234 -3.16 18.29 -1.75
CA GLY A 234 -1.93 18.18 -0.96
C GLY A 234 -2.01 17.11 0.12
N GLY A 235 -3.13 17.07 0.84
CA GLY A 235 -3.36 16.13 1.94
C GLY A 235 -3.57 14.68 1.50
N TRP A 236 -4.00 14.45 0.26
CA TRP A 236 -4.32 13.12 -0.26
C TRP A 236 -3.43 12.69 -1.42
N THR A 237 -3.69 13.14 -2.63
CA THR A 237 -2.99 12.61 -3.81
C THR A 237 -1.48 12.87 -3.79
N VAL A 238 -1.05 14.09 -3.43
CA VAL A 238 0.38 14.43 -3.32
C VAL A 238 1.04 13.66 -2.17
N PHE A 239 0.33 13.53 -1.04
CA PHE A 239 0.79 12.71 0.09
C PHE A 239 1.03 11.27 -0.33
N TYR A 240 0.06 10.63 -1.04
CA TYR A 240 0.23 9.26 -1.51
C TYR A 240 1.39 9.11 -2.49
N TRP A 241 1.56 10.04 -3.44
CA TRP A 241 2.70 9.97 -4.37
C TRP A 241 4.03 10.10 -3.65
N ALA A 242 4.14 11.01 -2.69
CA ALA A 242 5.33 11.15 -1.85
C ALA A 242 5.61 9.88 -1.05
N TRP A 243 4.57 9.25 -0.51
CA TRP A 243 4.69 8.03 0.26
C TRP A 243 5.15 6.83 -0.60
N TRP A 244 4.52 6.59 -1.77
CA TRP A 244 4.97 5.55 -2.70
C TRP A 244 6.43 5.75 -3.13
N ILE A 245 6.84 6.99 -3.42
CA ILE A 245 8.22 7.32 -3.78
C ILE A 245 9.16 7.06 -2.60
N ALA A 246 8.79 7.46 -1.37
CA ALA A 246 9.61 7.25 -0.18
C ALA A 246 9.83 5.75 0.12
N TRP A 247 8.82 4.91 -0.09
CA TRP A 247 8.89 3.47 0.10
C TRP A 247 9.60 2.74 -1.06
N SER A 248 9.66 3.31 -2.23
CA SER A 248 10.14 2.63 -3.44
C SER A 248 11.58 2.10 -3.35
N PRO A 249 12.54 2.71 -2.62
CA PRO A 249 13.86 2.14 -2.43
C PRO A 249 13.83 0.79 -1.72
N PHE A 250 13.08 0.70 -0.63
CA PHE A 250 12.97 -0.51 0.19
C PHE A 250 12.18 -1.60 -0.53
N VAL A 251 10.97 -1.28 -0.97
CA VAL A 251 10.09 -2.25 -1.65
C VAL A 251 10.69 -2.67 -2.98
N GLY A 252 11.29 -1.76 -3.74
CA GLY A 252 11.97 -2.06 -4.99
C GLY A 252 13.14 -3.03 -4.80
N LEU A 253 13.96 -2.84 -3.77
CA LEU A 253 15.03 -3.78 -3.40
C LEU A 253 14.48 -5.16 -3.04
N PHE A 254 13.43 -5.20 -2.22
CA PHE A 254 12.79 -6.45 -1.82
C PHE A 254 12.23 -7.21 -3.03
N ILE A 255 11.44 -6.53 -3.88
CA ILE A 255 10.84 -7.12 -5.08
C ILE A 255 11.92 -7.62 -6.04
N ALA A 256 12.99 -6.82 -6.25
CA ALA A 256 14.12 -7.21 -7.08
C ALA A 256 14.81 -8.48 -6.53
N ARG A 257 15.02 -8.55 -5.21
CA ARG A 257 15.67 -9.69 -4.54
C ARG A 257 14.89 -10.98 -4.68
N ILE A 258 13.59 -10.95 -4.45
CA ILE A 258 12.73 -12.15 -4.53
C ILE A 258 12.43 -12.58 -5.98
N SER A 259 12.70 -11.72 -6.96
CA SER A 259 12.42 -11.98 -8.38
C SER A 259 13.63 -12.44 -9.18
N ARG A 260 14.74 -12.81 -8.49
CA ARG A 260 15.93 -13.33 -9.18
C ARG A 260 15.57 -14.57 -10.02
N GLY A 261 16.05 -14.60 -11.27
CA GLY A 261 15.78 -15.66 -12.23
C GLY A 261 14.45 -15.51 -12.99
N ARG A 262 13.58 -14.57 -12.63
CA ARG A 262 12.35 -14.25 -13.37
C ARG A 262 12.65 -13.44 -14.63
N THR A 263 11.84 -13.62 -15.67
CA THR A 263 11.89 -12.75 -16.84
C THR A 263 11.35 -11.36 -16.51
N ILE A 264 11.78 -10.33 -17.26
CA ILE A 264 11.26 -8.96 -17.11
C ILE A 264 9.74 -8.93 -17.27
N ARG A 265 9.19 -9.72 -18.22
CA ARG A 265 7.75 -9.82 -18.41
C ARG A 265 7.03 -10.37 -17.18
N GLU A 266 7.49 -11.49 -16.63
CA GLU A 266 6.93 -12.06 -15.40
C GLU A 266 7.03 -11.09 -14.24
N PHE A 267 8.18 -10.41 -14.12
CA PHE A 267 8.39 -9.40 -13.08
C PHE A 267 7.35 -8.27 -13.18
N VAL A 268 7.20 -7.65 -14.34
CA VAL A 268 6.28 -6.51 -14.52
C VAL A 268 4.83 -6.94 -14.28
N PHE A 269 4.39 -8.03 -14.92
CA PHE A 269 3.01 -8.52 -14.73
C PHE A 269 2.76 -8.98 -13.29
N GLY A 270 3.70 -9.69 -12.68
CA GLY A 270 3.55 -10.15 -11.30
C GLY A 270 3.46 -9.01 -10.30
N VAL A 271 4.37 -8.04 -10.39
CA VAL A 271 4.40 -6.88 -9.48
C VAL A 271 3.18 -5.97 -9.66
N LEU A 272 2.72 -5.78 -10.91
CA LEU A 272 1.56 -4.92 -11.17
C LEU A 272 0.22 -5.61 -10.87
N LEU A 273 0.09 -6.92 -11.13
CA LEU A 273 -1.24 -7.54 -11.11
C LEU A 273 -1.54 -8.31 -9.81
N ILE A 274 -0.54 -8.98 -9.21
CA ILE A 274 -0.78 -9.82 -8.03
C ILE A 274 -1.18 -8.96 -6.82
N PRO A 275 -0.37 -7.98 -6.39
CA PRO A 275 -0.75 -7.14 -5.26
C PRO A 275 -1.95 -6.24 -5.58
N LEU A 276 -2.01 -5.69 -6.80
CA LEU A 276 -3.10 -4.83 -7.24
C LEU A 276 -4.46 -5.53 -7.13
N GLY A 277 -4.57 -6.75 -7.67
CA GLY A 277 -5.83 -7.48 -7.63
C GLY A 277 -6.36 -7.68 -6.22
N PHE A 278 -5.47 -8.01 -5.28
CA PHE A 278 -5.82 -8.12 -3.87
C PHE A 278 -6.18 -6.76 -3.26
N THR A 279 -5.36 -5.73 -3.51
CA THR A 279 -5.61 -4.37 -2.98
C THR A 279 -6.97 -3.84 -3.43
N LEU A 280 -7.34 -3.99 -4.71
CA LEU A 280 -8.64 -3.56 -5.21
C LEU A 280 -9.80 -4.33 -4.57
N ALA A 281 -9.66 -5.65 -4.41
CA ALA A 281 -10.67 -6.46 -3.73
C ALA A 281 -10.81 -6.06 -2.25
N TRP A 282 -9.69 -5.89 -1.55
CA TRP A 282 -9.65 -5.46 -0.16
C TRP A 282 -10.32 -4.09 0.03
N MET A 283 -9.83 -3.10 -0.69
CA MET A 283 -10.35 -1.73 -0.61
C MET A 283 -11.83 -1.65 -0.99
N SER A 284 -12.28 -2.43 -1.98
CA SER A 284 -13.68 -2.45 -2.38
C SER A 284 -14.57 -3.08 -1.32
N ILE A 285 -14.20 -4.24 -0.79
CA ILE A 285 -15.05 -4.99 0.16
C ILE A 285 -15.17 -4.21 1.47
N PHE A 286 -14.06 -3.77 2.06
CA PHE A 286 -14.08 -3.01 3.31
C PHE A 286 -14.68 -1.61 3.12
N GLY A 287 -14.24 -0.88 2.09
CA GLY A 287 -14.71 0.48 1.82
C GLY A 287 -16.20 0.54 1.53
N ASN A 288 -16.73 -0.35 0.67
CA ASN A 288 -18.16 -0.38 0.39
C ASN A 288 -18.98 -0.94 1.57
N SER A 289 -18.41 -1.82 2.40
CA SER A 289 -19.07 -2.22 3.65
C SER A 289 -19.27 -1.02 4.58
N ALA A 290 -18.27 -0.17 4.72
CA ALA A 290 -18.34 1.05 5.52
C ALA A 290 -19.29 2.11 4.89
N ILE A 291 -19.20 2.33 3.57
CA ILE A 291 -20.11 3.23 2.85
C ILE A 291 -21.58 2.80 3.01
N ASP A 292 -21.85 1.49 2.92
CA ASP A 292 -23.19 0.92 3.10
C ASP A 292 -23.77 1.22 4.48
N GLN A 293 -22.95 1.12 5.55
CA GLN A 293 -23.35 1.48 6.90
C GLN A 293 -23.76 2.97 7.02
N VAL A 294 -23.04 3.85 6.33
CA VAL A 294 -23.35 5.28 6.37
C VAL A 294 -24.59 5.62 5.54
N LEU A 295 -24.65 5.17 4.28
CA LEU A 295 -25.69 5.57 3.34
C LEU A 295 -27.03 4.85 3.56
N ASN A 296 -26.99 3.53 3.86
CA ASN A 296 -28.18 2.68 3.91
C ASN A 296 -28.64 2.35 5.34
N HIS A 297 -27.72 2.38 6.31
CA HIS A 297 -28.05 2.10 7.71
C HIS A 297 -28.01 3.32 8.63
N GLY A 298 -27.75 4.52 8.07
CA GLY A 298 -27.83 5.80 8.78
C GLY A 298 -26.73 6.03 9.82
N MET A 299 -25.60 5.29 9.75
CA MET A 299 -24.47 5.44 10.66
C MET A 299 -23.58 6.65 10.28
N VAL A 300 -24.19 7.85 10.19
CA VAL A 300 -23.47 9.06 9.78
C VAL A 300 -22.32 9.40 10.74
N ALA A 301 -22.44 9.02 12.02
CA ALA A 301 -21.38 9.19 13.01
C ALA A 301 -20.08 8.46 12.63
N LEU A 302 -20.18 7.29 11.96
CA LEU A 302 -19.02 6.56 11.45
C LEU A 302 -18.29 7.36 10.34
N GLY A 303 -19.06 8.00 9.45
CA GLY A 303 -18.50 8.89 8.43
C GLY A 303 -17.82 10.13 9.04
N GLN A 304 -18.38 10.70 10.10
CA GLN A 304 -17.82 11.85 10.80
C GLN A 304 -16.54 11.45 11.56
N SER A 305 -16.49 10.26 12.19
CA SER A 305 -15.29 9.79 12.89
C SER A 305 -14.11 9.63 11.95
N ALA A 306 -14.32 9.30 10.68
CA ALA A 306 -13.26 9.22 9.68
C ALA A 306 -12.55 10.57 9.42
N ILE A 307 -13.22 11.68 9.75
CA ILE A 307 -12.65 13.05 9.66
C ILE A 307 -12.03 13.46 10.98
N ASP A 308 -12.78 13.30 12.09
CA ASP A 308 -12.40 13.83 13.40
C ASP A 308 -11.30 12.97 14.06
N ASP A 309 -11.38 11.66 13.93
CA ASP A 309 -10.38 10.68 14.40
C ASP A 309 -10.36 9.46 13.50
N PRO A 310 -9.58 9.50 12.39
CA PRO A 310 -9.51 8.39 11.43
C PRO A 310 -9.08 7.05 12.03
N SER A 311 -8.47 7.05 13.22
CA SER A 311 -8.03 5.81 13.88
C SER A 311 -9.19 5.04 14.53
N MET A 312 -10.36 5.68 14.67
CA MET A 312 -11.57 5.12 15.27
C MET A 312 -12.63 4.72 14.24
N SER A 313 -12.41 4.98 12.96
CA SER A 313 -13.34 4.65 11.85
C SER A 313 -13.25 3.20 11.38
#